data_628015199285067e23572c8453c689af
#
_entry.id   628015199285067e23572c8453c689af
#
_cell.length_a   1.000
_cell.length_b   1.000
_cell.length_c   1.000
_cell.angle_alpha   90.00
_cell.angle_beta   90.00
_cell.angle_gamma   90.00
#
_symmetry.space_group_name_H-M   'P 1'
#
loop_
_entity.id
_entity.type
_entity.pdbx_description
1 polymer ?
#
loop_
_entity_poly.entity_id
_entity_poly.type
_entity_poly.pdbx_seq_one_letter_code
_entity_poly.pdbx_strand_id
1 'polypeptide(L)'
;MLNINRNTGRRKIKKITAVILMATALSTLAVPMSGFGVRNVITAYAAQTPEVAAQGAILVNETTGEVLYEKNADTRFYPASITKIMTALLVAERGNLDDTVTYSAAATTNLESGAVTLGVTAGDKISVRDSLYGLLLYSANEIANGLAEYVSGSVPAFADLMNQKAAELGCTNTHFVNPNGLNNANHYTTPRDMAKIANAAYNNEIIRSIDTTVQYTFPATKKRPSAKIITMGHKMINPADPRYYPGIIGGKTGYTSKAGNTLVTAVEKDGVRMIAVVMKASQTQYQDTKALLDYGFATVEENRQTPAPAPQENVSANTGNNTSTTGNSAKAGVVGPGANMTKKGQQKNAGPGENLPSESRKPEQPENQQGSPQTVVESESAGWHQSGQNWYYIKQGGQRAMGEMLNIKGANYYFDGNGIMATGWLQDPNGDWYYLRDSGDMIISGWLSYKNQWYYLGQDGKMLKDTVTPDGYRVNHEGVWS
;
A
#
# COMPACT_ATOMS: atom_id res chain seq x y z
N MET A 1 -7.68 66.51 44.51
CA MET A 1 -6.34 66.99 44.24
C MET A 1 -5.67 66.07 43.23
N LEU A 2 -5.35 66.64 42.09
CA LEU A 2 -4.63 65.98 41.01
C LEU A 2 -3.23 65.56 41.44
N ASN A 3 -2.73 64.44 40.96
CA ASN A 3 -1.32 64.37 40.65
C ASN A 3 -1.15 63.41 39.43
N ILE A 4 -0.76 64.01 38.32
CA ILE A 4 -0.39 63.40 37.05
C ILE A 4 1.11 63.12 37.12
N ASN A 5 1.51 61.89 36.92
CA ASN A 5 2.91 61.61 36.68
C ASN A 5 3.07 60.87 35.33
N ARG A 6 3.55 61.65 34.34
CA ARG A 6 4.00 61.18 33.02
C ARG A 6 5.37 60.53 33.18
N ASN A 7 5.52 59.30 32.74
CA ASN A 7 6.85 58.76 32.53
C ASN A 7 6.96 58.17 31.11
N THR A 8 7.77 58.83 30.33
CA THR A 8 8.13 58.56 28.94
C THR A 8 9.13 57.43 28.88
N GLY A 9 8.67 56.26 28.42
CA GLY A 9 9.53 55.08 28.18
C GLY A 9 9.97 55.02 26.70
N ARG A 10 11.26 55.30 26.48
CA ARG A 10 11.95 55.19 25.19
C ARG A 10 11.83 53.80 24.55
N ARG A 11 11.29 53.71 23.34
CA ARG A 11 11.40 52.55 22.47
C ARG A 11 12.82 52.36 21.98
N LYS A 12 13.50 51.29 22.37
CA LYS A 12 14.76 50.84 21.77
C LYS A 12 14.48 50.12 20.46
N ILE A 13 14.82 50.73 19.35
CA ILE A 13 14.86 50.14 18.03
C ILE A 13 16.10 49.26 17.95
N LYS A 14 15.94 47.93 17.83
CA LYS A 14 17.03 47.03 17.50
C LYS A 14 17.32 47.13 16.00
N LYS A 15 18.53 47.62 15.68
CA LYS A 15 19.08 47.62 14.31
C LYS A 15 19.33 46.19 13.86
N ILE A 16 18.69 45.80 12.75
CA ILE A 16 19.03 44.57 12.02
C ILE A 16 20.19 44.92 11.10
N THR A 17 21.35 44.35 11.36
CA THR A 17 22.54 44.49 10.53
C THR A 17 22.43 43.52 9.36
N ALA A 18 22.16 44.03 8.17
CA ALA A 18 22.28 43.28 6.93
C ALA A 18 23.77 43.15 6.56
N VAL A 19 24.25 41.93 6.46
CA VAL A 19 25.58 41.64 5.91
C VAL A 19 25.45 41.58 4.40
N ILE A 20 25.96 42.62 3.74
CA ILE A 20 26.14 42.65 2.28
C ILE A 20 27.51 42.03 1.99
N LEU A 21 27.53 40.86 1.34
CA LEU A 21 28.74 40.29 0.76
C LEU A 21 29.04 41.01 -0.57
N MET A 22 30.12 41.80 -0.59
CA MET A 22 30.70 42.34 -1.82
C MET A 22 31.33 41.22 -2.66
N ALA A 23 30.80 40.97 -3.86
CA ALA A 23 31.48 40.23 -4.88
C ALA A 23 32.49 41.15 -5.60
N THR A 24 33.77 40.86 -5.47
CA THR A 24 34.85 41.52 -6.22
C THR A 24 34.84 41.04 -7.67
N ALA A 25 34.57 41.94 -8.60
CA ALA A 25 34.70 41.68 -10.03
C ALA A 25 36.22 41.63 -10.40
N LEU A 26 36.65 40.47 -10.89
CA LEU A 26 37.91 40.33 -11.61
C LEU A 26 37.62 40.36 -13.12
N SER A 27 38.01 41.43 -13.76
CA SER A 27 38.00 41.59 -15.20
C SER A 27 39.11 40.74 -15.84
N THR A 28 38.76 39.71 -16.59
CA THR A 28 39.71 39.05 -17.49
C THR A 28 39.17 39.00 -18.93
N LEU A 29 40.09 39.30 -19.82
CA LEU A 29 39.95 39.43 -21.26
C LEU A 29 39.06 38.44 -21.95
N ALA A 30 38.23 38.92 -22.87
CA ALA A 30 37.47 38.16 -23.82
C ALA A 30 38.40 37.51 -24.85
N VAL A 31 38.36 36.18 -24.90
CA VAL A 31 38.79 35.36 -26.06
C VAL A 31 37.52 34.78 -26.68
N PRO A 32 37.24 34.95 -27.97
CA PRO A 32 36.09 34.32 -28.57
C PRO A 32 36.39 32.84 -28.84
N MET A 33 35.94 31.95 -27.99
CA MET A 33 35.84 30.51 -28.29
C MET A 33 34.42 30.18 -28.70
N SER A 34 34.28 29.91 -29.99
CA SER A 34 33.10 29.33 -30.62
C SER A 34 32.78 27.96 -30.00
N GLY A 35 31.53 27.79 -29.56
CA GLY A 35 30.85 26.49 -29.55
C GLY A 35 31.13 25.56 -28.38
N PHE A 36 30.90 26.00 -27.12
CA PHE A 36 30.60 25.07 -26.03
C PHE A 36 29.25 25.44 -25.45
N GLY A 37 28.23 24.60 -25.70
CA GLY A 37 26.95 24.69 -25.05
C GLY A 37 27.17 24.61 -23.52
N VAL A 38 26.74 25.65 -22.81
CA VAL A 38 26.69 25.63 -21.36
C VAL A 38 25.73 24.52 -20.97
N ARG A 39 26.25 23.31 -20.71
CA ARG A 39 25.48 22.29 -19.99
C ARG A 39 25.25 22.87 -18.61
N ASN A 40 23.99 23.27 -18.32
CA ASN A 40 23.54 23.42 -16.96
C ASN A 40 23.74 22.07 -16.26
N VAL A 41 24.82 21.93 -15.53
CA VAL A 41 24.99 20.82 -14.60
C VAL A 41 23.99 21.11 -13.48
N ILE A 42 22.76 20.57 -13.61
CA ILE A 42 21.85 20.48 -12.48
C ILE A 42 22.52 19.47 -11.54
N THR A 43 23.15 19.98 -10.50
CA THR A 43 23.64 19.15 -9.39
C THR A 43 22.40 18.63 -8.70
N ALA A 44 21.99 17.41 -9.04
CA ALA A 44 20.96 16.71 -8.28
C ALA A 44 21.53 16.50 -6.87
N TYR A 45 20.99 17.21 -5.91
CA TYR A 45 21.25 16.93 -4.50
C TYR A 45 20.43 15.69 -4.15
N ALA A 46 21.10 14.56 -3.86
CA ALA A 46 20.43 13.37 -3.39
C ALA A 46 19.57 13.71 -2.16
N ALA A 47 18.32 13.23 -2.16
CA ALA A 47 17.40 13.47 -1.06
C ALA A 47 18.06 13.01 0.25
N GLN A 48 18.19 13.91 1.20
CA GLN A 48 18.87 13.60 2.45
C GLN A 48 18.00 12.65 3.28
N THR A 49 18.56 11.51 3.66
CA THR A 49 17.89 10.55 4.55
C THR A 49 17.42 11.22 5.84
N PRO A 50 16.13 11.14 6.19
CA PRO A 50 15.60 11.87 7.33
C PRO A 50 16.06 11.28 8.67
N GLU A 51 16.25 12.13 9.66
CA GLU A 51 16.32 11.72 11.06
C GLU A 51 14.91 11.43 11.59
N VAL A 52 14.67 10.18 11.99
CA VAL A 52 13.41 9.73 12.59
C VAL A 52 13.64 9.52 14.08
N ALA A 53 12.90 10.25 14.93
CA ALA A 53 13.06 10.17 16.39
C ALA A 53 12.39 8.92 16.99
N ALA A 54 11.36 8.37 16.33
CA ALA A 54 10.69 7.13 16.74
C ALA A 54 11.69 5.96 16.86
N GLN A 55 11.38 4.99 17.73
CA GLN A 55 12.23 3.81 17.92
C GLN A 55 12.11 2.80 16.77
N GLY A 56 10.96 2.71 16.12
CA GLY A 56 10.74 1.88 14.94
C GLY A 56 10.06 2.68 13.84
N ALA A 57 10.50 2.52 12.59
CA ALA A 57 9.88 3.14 11.43
C ALA A 57 10.18 2.39 10.13
N ILE A 58 9.31 2.55 9.15
CA ILE A 58 9.52 2.10 7.77
C ILE A 58 8.80 3.06 6.82
N LEU A 59 9.38 3.25 5.64
CA LEU A 59 8.73 3.85 4.49
C LEU A 59 8.84 2.89 3.31
N VAL A 60 7.70 2.55 2.74
CA VAL A 60 7.61 1.65 1.58
C VAL A 60 6.96 2.39 0.42
N ASN A 61 7.56 2.31 -0.75
CA ASN A 61 6.92 2.63 -2.01
C ASN A 61 6.12 1.41 -2.46
N GLU A 62 4.83 1.39 -2.20
CA GLU A 62 3.95 0.25 -2.52
C GLU A 62 3.71 0.09 -4.03
N THR A 63 3.99 1.12 -4.83
CA THR A 63 3.91 1.01 -6.29
C THR A 63 5.03 0.13 -6.86
N THR A 64 6.21 0.16 -6.23
CA THR A 64 7.40 -0.62 -6.65
C THR A 64 7.74 -1.77 -5.71
N GLY A 65 7.19 -1.79 -4.49
CA GLY A 65 7.57 -2.70 -3.42
C GLY A 65 8.90 -2.34 -2.72
N GLU A 66 9.50 -1.19 -3.07
CA GLU A 66 10.79 -0.77 -2.55
C GLU A 66 10.69 -0.21 -1.13
N VAL A 67 11.59 -0.64 -0.24
CA VAL A 67 11.77 -0.04 1.09
C VAL A 67 12.74 1.13 0.98
N LEU A 68 12.22 2.36 1.09
CA LEU A 68 13.01 3.58 0.96
C LEU A 68 13.68 4.00 2.28
N TYR A 69 13.11 3.63 3.40
CA TYR A 69 13.66 3.90 4.73
C TYR A 69 13.27 2.80 5.70
N GLU A 70 14.21 2.42 6.58
CA GLU A 70 13.91 1.53 7.69
C GLU A 70 14.73 1.85 8.93
N LYS A 71 14.10 1.69 10.09
CA LYS A 71 14.71 1.80 11.41
C LYS A 71 14.05 0.79 12.33
N ASN A 72 14.80 -0.21 12.80
CA ASN A 72 14.26 -1.28 13.62
C ASN A 72 12.97 -1.90 13.04
N ALA A 73 12.92 -2.03 11.69
CA ALA A 73 11.71 -2.36 10.94
C ALA A 73 11.17 -3.76 11.28
N ASP A 74 12.00 -4.66 11.78
CA ASP A 74 11.64 -6.03 12.17
C ASP A 74 11.59 -6.24 13.70
N THR A 75 11.81 -5.16 14.48
CA THR A 75 11.67 -5.20 15.94
C THR A 75 10.20 -5.19 16.34
N ARG A 76 9.84 -6.05 17.29
CA ARG A 76 8.47 -6.13 17.83
C ARG A 76 8.16 -4.96 18.76
N PHE A 77 7.05 -4.29 18.49
CA PHE A 77 6.50 -3.22 19.30
C PHE A 77 5.03 -3.49 19.65
N TYR A 78 4.53 -2.87 20.71
CA TYR A 78 3.11 -2.80 20.94
C TYR A 78 2.46 -1.87 19.91
N PRO A 79 1.46 -2.34 19.15
CA PRO A 79 0.84 -1.52 18.10
C PRO A 79 -0.08 -0.42 18.61
N ALA A 80 -0.67 -0.59 19.79
CA ALA A 80 -1.82 0.22 20.19
C ALA A 80 -2.93 0.18 19.13
N SER A 81 -3.66 1.29 18.94
CA SER A 81 -4.84 1.34 18.05
C SER A 81 -4.56 1.27 16.56
N ILE A 82 -3.30 1.19 16.09
CA ILE A 82 -3.04 0.86 14.68
C ILE A 82 -3.46 -0.59 14.36
N THR A 83 -3.63 -1.44 15.38
CA THR A 83 -4.29 -2.76 15.30
C THR A 83 -5.63 -2.70 14.57
N LYS A 84 -6.39 -1.59 14.74
CA LYS A 84 -7.72 -1.42 14.15
C LYS A 84 -7.72 -1.37 12.61
N ILE A 85 -6.57 -1.19 11.98
CA ILE A 85 -6.41 -1.35 10.53
C ILE A 85 -6.70 -2.81 10.12
N MET A 86 -6.11 -3.79 10.84
CA MET A 86 -6.41 -5.21 10.61
C MET A 86 -7.86 -5.53 10.91
N THR A 87 -8.42 -4.96 11.96
CA THR A 87 -9.84 -5.14 12.31
C THR A 87 -10.75 -4.61 11.20
N ALA A 88 -10.47 -3.39 10.70
CA ALA A 88 -11.23 -2.81 9.59
C ALA A 88 -11.10 -3.65 8.31
N LEU A 89 -9.91 -4.16 8.00
CA LEU A 89 -9.67 -5.02 6.84
C LEU A 89 -10.57 -6.27 6.89
N LEU A 90 -10.55 -6.99 8.00
CA LEU A 90 -11.35 -8.22 8.15
C LEU A 90 -12.85 -7.95 8.13
N VAL A 91 -13.30 -6.83 8.72
CA VAL A 91 -14.70 -6.42 8.68
C VAL A 91 -15.13 -6.03 7.27
N ALA A 92 -14.29 -5.32 6.53
CA ALA A 92 -14.59 -4.92 5.15
C ALA A 92 -14.57 -6.11 4.18
N GLU A 93 -13.76 -7.15 4.44
CA GLU A 93 -13.71 -8.37 3.63
C GLU A 93 -14.85 -9.34 3.90
N ARG A 94 -15.43 -9.35 5.10
CA ARG A 94 -16.34 -10.40 5.57
C ARG A 94 -17.71 -9.92 5.99
N GLY A 95 -17.87 -8.61 6.23
CA GLY A 95 -19.12 -8.00 6.70
C GLY A 95 -19.86 -7.30 5.58
N ASN A 96 -21.19 -7.16 5.77
CA ASN A 96 -22.00 -6.30 4.95
C ASN A 96 -22.20 -4.97 5.69
N LEU A 97 -21.93 -3.84 5.00
CA LEU A 97 -22.00 -2.50 5.61
C LEU A 97 -23.39 -2.14 6.16
N ASP A 98 -24.43 -2.70 5.57
CA ASP A 98 -25.83 -2.43 5.93
C ASP A 98 -26.39 -3.36 7.02
N ASP A 99 -25.60 -4.38 7.41
CA ASP A 99 -25.94 -5.25 8.54
C ASP A 99 -25.91 -4.47 9.87
N THR A 100 -26.63 -5.00 10.84
CA THR A 100 -26.71 -4.44 12.18
C THR A 100 -25.87 -5.25 13.17
N VAL A 101 -24.87 -4.60 13.76
CA VAL A 101 -24.12 -5.12 14.91
C VAL A 101 -24.97 -4.94 16.17
N THR A 102 -25.28 -6.03 16.85
CA THR A 102 -25.88 -5.98 18.21
C THR A 102 -24.78 -6.15 19.24
N TYR A 103 -24.47 -5.10 19.97
CA TYR A 103 -23.36 -5.10 20.93
C TYR A 103 -23.69 -5.93 22.17
N SER A 104 -22.82 -6.87 22.53
CA SER A 104 -22.94 -7.68 23.71
C SER A 104 -22.44 -6.96 24.97
N ALA A 105 -22.74 -7.51 26.15
CA ALA A 105 -22.13 -7.06 27.40
C ALA A 105 -20.60 -7.30 27.37
N ALA A 106 -20.12 -8.42 26.77
CA ALA A 106 -18.71 -8.75 26.70
C ALA A 106 -17.94 -7.73 25.84
N ALA A 107 -18.52 -7.28 24.71
CA ALA A 107 -17.89 -6.27 23.83
C ALA A 107 -17.73 -4.90 24.53
N THR A 108 -18.66 -4.55 25.44
CA THR A 108 -18.80 -3.18 25.95
C THR A 108 -18.35 -3.00 27.41
N THR A 109 -17.98 -4.09 28.09
CA THR A 109 -17.47 -4.06 29.47
C THR A 109 -16.02 -4.55 29.55
N ASN A 110 -15.39 -4.44 30.70
CA ASN A 110 -14.01 -4.92 30.96
C ASN A 110 -12.93 -4.29 30.05
N LEU A 111 -13.17 -3.08 29.57
CA LEU A 111 -12.14 -2.30 28.89
C LEU A 111 -11.19 -1.68 29.93
N GLU A 112 -9.92 -1.52 29.54
CA GLU A 112 -8.93 -0.85 30.39
C GLU A 112 -9.41 0.57 30.76
N SER A 113 -9.09 1.02 31.98
CA SER A 113 -9.38 2.39 32.41
C SER A 113 -8.74 3.40 31.47
N GLY A 114 -9.51 4.40 31.02
CA GLY A 114 -9.07 5.38 30.04
C GLY A 114 -9.14 4.94 28.59
N ALA A 115 -9.64 3.74 28.31
CA ALA A 115 -9.87 3.28 26.93
C ALA A 115 -10.87 4.20 26.22
N VAL A 116 -10.56 4.56 24.96
CA VAL A 116 -11.43 5.41 24.12
C VAL A 116 -12.71 4.65 23.79
N THR A 117 -13.88 5.26 24.07
CA THR A 117 -15.20 4.70 23.79
C THR A 117 -16.17 5.75 23.23
N LEU A 118 -17.15 5.31 22.46
CA LEU A 118 -18.29 6.12 21.98
C LEU A 118 -19.53 6.00 22.88
N GLY A 119 -19.43 5.24 23.97
CA GLY A 119 -20.52 5.02 24.92
C GLY A 119 -21.56 4.04 24.37
N VAL A 120 -21.16 3.10 23.54
CA VAL A 120 -21.97 1.97 23.14
C VAL A 120 -22.05 0.97 24.27
N THR A 121 -23.25 0.44 24.54
CA THR A 121 -23.53 -0.46 25.65
C THR A 121 -24.28 -1.71 25.19
N ALA A 122 -24.39 -2.67 26.04
CA ALA A 122 -25.08 -3.94 25.74
C ALA A 122 -26.49 -3.72 25.17
N GLY A 123 -26.77 -4.38 24.05
CA GLY A 123 -28.02 -4.29 23.32
C GLY A 123 -28.22 -3.01 22.49
N ASP A 124 -27.20 -2.15 22.35
CA ASP A 124 -27.18 -1.15 21.28
C ASP A 124 -27.11 -1.85 19.92
N LYS A 125 -27.79 -1.27 18.93
CA LYS A 125 -27.84 -1.76 17.55
C LYS A 125 -27.33 -0.67 16.63
N ILE A 126 -26.20 -0.92 15.97
CA ILE A 126 -25.52 0.07 15.12
C ILE A 126 -25.12 -0.64 13.84
N SER A 127 -25.23 0.02 12.68
CA SER A 127 -24.80 -0.58 11.41
C SER A 127 -23.29 -0.89 11.41
N VAL A 128 -22.89 -1.87 10.59
CA VAL A 128 -21.46 -2.16 10.35
C VAL A 128 -20.77 -0.90 9.83
N ARG A 129 -21.42 -0.15 8.94
CA ARG A 129 -20.93 1.12 8.38
C ARG A 129 -20.65 2.14 9.49
N ASP A 130 -21.63 2.45 10.34
CA ASP A 130 -21.44 3.38 11.47
C ASP A 130 -20.35 2.91 12.42
N SER A 131 -20.31 1.60 12.67
CA SER A 131 -19.29 0.98 13.52
C SER A 131 -17.89 1.15 12.93
N LEU A 132 -17.68 0.99 11.61
CA LEU A 132 -16.40 1.25 10.97
C LEU A 132 -15.98 2.73 11.08
N TYR A 133 -16.91 3.70 10.93
CA TYR A 133 -16.62 5.10 11.23
C TYR A 133 -16.19 5.31 12.69
N GLY A 134 -16.89 4.70 13.64
CA GLY A 134 -16.50 4.74 15.06
C GLY A 134 -15.13 4.11 15.33
N LEU A 135 -14.80 3.03 14.64
CA LEU A 135 -13.54 2.31 14.72
C LEU A 135 -12.35 3.16 14.20
N LEU A 136 -12.47 3.69 13.00
CA LEU A 136 -11.36 4.34 12.28
C LEU A 136 -11.18 5.79 12.69
N LEU A 137 -12.26 6.60 12.71
CA LEU A 137 -12.17 8.02 13.05
C LEU A 137 -11.96 8.27 14.54
N TYR A 138 -12.74 7.61 15.38
CA TYR A 138 -12.76 7.86 16.84
C TYR A 138 -11.89 6.87 17.62
N SER A 139 -11.54 5.73 17.01
CA SER A 139 -10.73 4.67 17.65
C SER A 139 -11.42 3.97 18.83
N ALA A 140 -12.77 3.85 18.80
CA ALA A 140 -13.56 3.28 19.89
C ALA A 140 -13.26 1.79 20.09
N ASN A 141 -12.96 1.40 21.33
CA ASN A 141 -12.49 0.05 21.64
C ASN A 141 -13.65 -0.96 21.76
N GLU A 142 -14.78 -0.55 22.34
CA GLU A 142 -16.00 -1.37 22.38
C GLU A 142 -16.54 -1.65 20.97
N ILE A 143 -16.37 -0.70 20.05
CA ILE A 143 -16.74 -0.87 18.64
C ILE A 143 -15.89 -1.98 18.01
N ALA A 144 -14.58 -1.98 18.26
CA ALA A 144 -13.71 -3.03 17.75
C ALA A 144 -14.13 -4.42 18.24
N ASN A 145 -14.49 -4.54 19.54
CA ASN A 145 -14.95 -5.79 20.11
C ASN A 145 -16.28 -6.25 19.51
N GLY A 146 -17.25 -5.33 19.34
CA GLY A 146 -18.54 -5.67 18.76
C GLY A 146 -18.44 -6.09 17.30
N LEU A 147 -17.57 -5.43 16.51
CA LEU A 147 -17.29 -5.84 15.14
C LEU A 147 -16.61 -7.22 15.09
N ALA A 148 -15.72 -7.51 16.03
CA ALA A 148 -15.09 -8.83 16.15
C ALA A 148 -16.12 -9.92 16.45
N GLU A 149 -17.05 -9.67 17.38
CA GLU A 149 -18.15 -10.60 17.67
C GLU A 149 -19.08 -10.77 16.47
N TYR A 150 -19.38 -9.71 15.73
CA TYR A 150 -20.20 -9.76 14.52
C TYR A 150 -19.58 -10.67 13.45
N VAL A 151 -18.25 -10.57 13.20
CA VAL A 151 -17.57 -11.33 12.14
C VAL A 151 -17.32 -12.79 12.52
N SER A 152 -16.98 -13.06 13.78
CA SER A 152 -16.47 -14.39 14.20
C SER A 152 -17.09 -14.93 15.50
N GLY A 153 -18.14 -14.30 16.01
CA GLY A 153 -18.89 -14.74 17.19
C GLY A 153 -18.21 -14.42 18.53
N SER A 154 -16.90 -14.16 18.56
CA SER A 154 -16.18 -13.79 19.77
C SER A 154 -14.87 -13.07 19.51
N VAL A 155 -14.38 -12.30 20.50
CA VAL A 155 -13.07 -11.64 20.42
C VAL A 155 -11.91 -12.64 20.25
N PRO A 156 -11.84 -13.77 20.98
CA PRO A 156 -10.79 -14.78 20.73
C PRO A 156 -10.81 -15.35 19.31
N ALA A 157 -11.96 -15.77 18.80
CA ALA A 157 -12.08 -16.29 17.43
C ALA A 157 -11.69 -15.24 16.38
N PHE A 158 -11.99 -13.95 16.64
CA PHE A 158 -11.52 -12.88 15.77
C PHE A 158 -10.01 -12.67 15.85
N ALA A 159 -9.39 -12.81 17.01
CA ALA A 159 -7.93 -12.75 17.16
C ALA A 159 -7.24 -13.88 16.38
N ASP A 160 -7.81 -15.10 16.37
CA ASP A 160 -7.32 -16.20 15.53
C ASP A 160 -7.41 -15.83 14.04
N LEU A 161 -8.52 -15.24 13.62
CA LEU A 161 -8.71 -14.75 12.26
C LEU A 161 -7.72 -13.64 11.88
N MET A 162 -7.43 -12.70 12.80
CA MET A 162 -6.40 -11.67 12.61
C MET A 162 -5.02 -12.30 12.41
N ASN A 163 -4.67 -13.32 13.18
CA ASN A 163 -3.39 -14.02 13.06
C ASN A 163 -3.31 -14.85 11.77
N GLN A 164 -4.40 -15.46 11.35
CA GLN A 164 -4.47 -16.12 10.04
C GLN A 164 -4.24 -15.11 8.91
N LYS A 165 -4.94 -13.96 8.92
CA LYS A 165 -4.76 -12.90 7.92
C LYS A 165 -3.33 -12.34 7.95
N ALA A 166 -2.73 -12.15 9.12
CA ALA A 166 -1.35 -11.72 9.23
C ALA A 166 -0.39 -12.72 8.55
N ALA A 167 -0.59 -14.02 8.76
CA ALA A 167 0.20 -15.06 8.10
C ALA A 167 -0.02 -15.06 6.57
N GLU A 168 -1.25 -14.89 6.09
CA GLU A 168 -1.58 -14.76 4.66
C GLU A 168 -0.87 -13.57 4.00
N LEU A 169 -0.72 -12.47 4.72
CA LEU A 169 0.01 -11.27 4.28
C LEU A 169 1.55 -11.40 4.44
N GLY A 170 2.05 -12.55 4.90
CA GLY A 170 3.47 -12.76 5.12
C GLY A 170 4.04 -11.98 6.31
N CYS A 171 3.22 -11.69 7.32
CA CYS A 171 3.64 -11.05 8.57
C CYS A 171 4.19 -12.11 9.52
N THR A 172 5.52 -12.19 9.65
CA THR A 172 6.21 -13.25 10.41
C THR A 172 6.50 -12.87 11.86
N ASN A 173 6.38 -11.58 12.20
CA ASN A 173 6.68 -11.05 13.53
C ASN A 173 5.48 -10.29 14.15
N THR A 174 4.27 -10.74 13.85
CA THR A 174 3.01 -10.14 14.32
C THR A 174 2.19 -11.19 15.04
N HIS A 175 1.59 -10.80 16.16
CA HIS A 175 0.62 -11.61 16.87
C HIS A 175 -0.44 -10.71 17.53
N PHE A 176 -1.70 -11.00 17.26
CA PHE A 176 -2.86 -10.30 17.79
C PHE A 176 -3.59 -11.16 18.82
N VAL A 177 -4.05 -10.54 19.90
CA VAL A 177 -4.90 -11.17 20.93
C VAL A 177 -6.20 -10.41 21.16
N ASN A 178 -6.37 -9.24 20.53
CA ASN A 178 -7.59 -8.45 20.58
C ASN A 178 -7.71 -7.56 19.33
N PRO A 179 -8.96 -7.09 19.01
CA PRO A 179 -9.21 -6.28 17.80
C PRO A 179 -8.95 -4.79 18.00
N ASN A 180 -8.66 -4.33 19.22
CA ASN A 180 -8.62 -2.91 19.58
C ASN A 180 -7.21 -2.35 19.82
N GLY A 181 -6.23 -3.21 20.11
CA GLY A 181 -4.85 -2.82 20.39
C GLY A 181 -4.56 -2.45 21.84
N LEU A 182 -5.44 -2.77 22.79
CA LEU A 182 -5.15 -2.63 24.21
C LEU A 182 -4.01 -3.56 24.64
N ASN A 183 -3.34 -3.19 25.74
CA ASN A 183 -2.07 -3.80 26.12
C ASN A 183 -2.19 -5.29 26.49
N ASN A 184 -1.41 -6.12 25.82
CA ASN A 184 -1.17 -7.50 26.19
C ASN A 184 0.27 -7.87 25.79
N ALA A 185 0.98 -8.63 26.61
CA ALA A 185 2.37 -9.00 26.31
C ALA A 185 2.52 -9.79 24.99
N ASN A 186 1.47 -10.54 24.62
CA ASN A 186 1.42 -11.32 23.38
C ASN A 186 0.79 -10.55 22.20
N HIS A 187 0.54 -9.24 22.35
CA HIS A 187 -0.04 -8.40 21.30
C HIS A 187 1.04 -7.47 20.74
N TYR A 188 1.63 -7.84 19.63
CA TYR A 188 2.77 -7.14 19.02
C TYR A 188 2.76 -7.21 17.52
N THR A 189 3.44 -6.27 16.89
CA THR A 189 3.74 -6.24 15.45
C THR A 189 5.09 -5.56 15.21
N THR A 190 5.52 -5.48 13.97
CA THR A 190 6.71 -4.74 13.54
C THR A 190 6.32 -3.63 12.58
N PRO A 191 7.14 -2.58 12.38
CA PRO A 191 6.91 -1.60 11.32
C PRO A 191 6.70 -2.23 9.95
N ARG A 192 7.51 -3.23 9.57
CA ARG A 192 7.42 -3.93 8.28
C ARG A 192 6.11 -4.71 8.12
N ASP A 193 5.74 -5.49 9.12
CA ASP A 193 4.50 -6.25 9.06
C ASP A 193 3.28 -5.33 9.04
N MET A 194 3.34 -4.21 9.80
CA MET A 194 2.26 -3.24 9.81
C MET A 194 2.11 -2.51 8.47
N ALA A 195 3.20 -2.28 7.73
CA ALA A 195 3.15 -1.75 6.37
C ALA A 195 2.41 -2.71 5.41
N LYS A 196 2.68 -4.02 5.48
CA LYS A 196 1.95 -5.04 4.69
C LYS A 196 0.46 -5.05 5.01
N ILE A 197 0.10 -5.00 6.30
CA ILE A 197 -1.29 -4.94 6.75
C ILE A 197 -1.96 -3.65 6.24
N ALA A 198 -1.27 -2.52 6.33
CA ALA A 198 -1.76 -1.24 5.85
C ALA A 198 -1.96 -1.25 4.32
N ASN A 199 -1.03 -1.83 3.55
CA ASN A 199 -1.18 -1.98 2.11
C ASN A 199 -2.44 -2.77 1.75
N ALA A 200 -2.65 -3.93 2.37
CA ALA A 200 -3.86 -4.73 2.17
C ALA A 200 -5.13 -3.94 2.50
N ALA A 201 -5.14 -3.22 3.64
CA ALA A 201 -6.29 -2.42 4.06
C ALA A 201 -6.58 -1.25 3.12
N TYR A 202 -5.55 -0.51 2.69
CA TYR A 202 -5.73 0.65 1.81
C TYR A 202 -5.84 0.31 0.32
N ASN A 203 -5.80 -0.96 -0.05
CA ASN A 203 -6.31 -1.45 -1.34
C ASN A 203 -7.84 -1.59 -1.34
N ASN A 204 -8.49 -1.63 -0.18
CA ASN A 204 -9.95 -1.70 -0.05
C ASN A 204 -10.57 -0.29 -0.11
N GLU A 205 -11.47 -0.06 -1.07
CA GLU A 205 -12.11 1.25 -1.29
C GLU A 205 -13.03 1.66 -0.14
N ILE A 206 -13.71 0.72 0.53
CA ILE A 206 -14.56 0.99 1.68
C ILE A 206 -13.71 1.60 2.80
N ILE A 207 -12.55 1.02 3.09
CA ILE A 207 -11.66 1.50 4.13
C ILE A 207 -11.13 2.89 3.76
N ARG A 208 -10.68 3.10 2.53
CA ARG A 208 -10.20 4.43 2.08
C ARG A 208 -11.29 5.50 2.22
N SER A 209 -12.49 5.19 1.76
CA SER A 209 -13.63 6.12 1.82
C SER A 209 -13.96 6.53 3.27
N ILE A 210 -13.95 5.59 4.20
CA ILE A 210 -14.22 5.86 5.61
C ILE A 210 -13.04 6.59 6.25
N ASP A 211 -11.82 6.12 6.04
CA ASP A 211 -10.63 6.58 6.76
C ASP A 211 -10.12 7.95 6.28
N THR A 212 -10.59 8.43 5.13
CA THR A 212 -10.36 9.82 4.66
C THR A 212 -11.45 10.80 5.07
N THR A 213 -12.51 10.34 5.73
CA THR A 213 -13.60 11.19 6.20
C THR A 213 -13.17 12.02 7.41
N VAL A 214 -13.28 13.34 7.32
CA VAL A 214 -12.82 14.26 8.38
C VAL A 214 -13.79 14.27 9.57
N GLN A 215 -15.09 14.23 9.31
CA GLN A 215 -16.15 14.24 10.33
C GLN A 215 -17.30 13.31 9.93
N TYR A 216 -17.88 12.67 10.91
CA TYR A 216 -19.03 11.78 10.74
C TYR A 216 -20.03 11.94 11.89
N THR A 217 -21.32 11.89 11.57
CA THR A 217 -22.37 11.93 12.58
C THR A 217 -22.68 10.51 13.06
N PHE A 218 -22.04 10.11 14.16
CA PHE A 218 -22.22 8.80 14.78
C PHE A 218 -23.60 8.74 15.48
N PRO A 219 -24.37 7.65 15.33
CA PRO A 219 -25.74 7.55 15.86
C PRO A 219 -25.82 7.65 17.37
N ALA A 220 -27.03 7.89 17.86
CA ALA A 220 -27.36 7.82 19.28
C ALA A 220 -27.14 6.40 19.84
N THR A 221 -26.82 6.31 21.13
CA THR A 221 -26.69 5.06 21.88
C THR A 221 -27.58 5.11 23.08
N LYS A 222 -27.84 3.99 23.76
CA LYS A 222 -28.62 3.96 25.01
C LYS A 222 -28.03 4.89 26.07
N LYS A 223 -26.69 4.94 26.16
CA LYS A 223 -25.98 5.81 27.13
C LYS A 223 -25.94 7.27 26.67
N ARG A 224 -26.05 7.53 25.39
CA ARG A 224 -26.01 8.86 24.76
C ARG A 224 -27.18 9.01 23.77
N PRO A 225 -28.32 9.55 24.21
CA PRO A 225 -29.57 9.60 23.43
C PRO A 225 -29.56 10.50 22.18
N SER A 226 -28.49 11.29 21.99
CA SER A 226 -28.31 12.15 20.80
C SER A 226 -27.15 11.65 19.95
N ALA A 227 -27.22 11.89 18.64
CA ALA A 227 -26.10 11.67 17.72
C ALA A 227 -24.88 12.50 18.12
N LYS A 228 -23.68 12.04 17.77
CA LYS A 228 -22.40 12.70 18.07
C LYS A 228 -21.59 12.92 16.79
N ILE A 229 -21.16 14.13 16.56
CA ILE A 229 -20.16 14.38 15.54
C ILE A 229 -18.82 13.87 16.05
N ILE A 230 -18.24 12.89 15.36
CA ILE A 230 -16.89 12.38 15.61
C ILE A 230 -15.96 12.94 14.54
N THR A 231 -14.72 13.22 14.93
CA THR A 231 -13.72 13.82 14.05
C THR A 231 -12.54 12.87 13.92
N MET A 232 -11.96 12.80 12.71
CA MET A 232 -10.78 12.02 12.42
C MET A 232 -9.62 12.29 13.39
N GLY A 233 -9.14 11.23 14.04
CA GLY A 233 -8.04 11.31 14.99
C GLY A 233 -6.69 11.56 14.34
N HIS A 234 -6.50 11.12 13.10
CA HIS A 234 -5.27 11.31 12.33
C HIS A 234 -5.21 12.74 11.76
N LYS A 235 -4.39 13.59 12.38
CA LYS A 235 -4.38 15.03 12.11
C LYS A 235 -3.93 15.42 10.72
N MET A 236 -3.08 14.61 10.07
CA MET A 236 -2.59 14.87 8.71
C MET A 236 -3.68 14.69 7.64
N ILE A 237 -4.81 14.09 7.96
CA ILE A 237 -5.95 13.91 7.03
C ILE A 237 -6.83 15.16 6.96
N ASN A 238 -6.88 15.95 8.02
CA ASN A 238 -7.77 17.11 8.10
C ASN A 238 -7.14 18.36 7.46
N PRO A 239 -7.68 18.90 6.36
CA PRO A 239 -7.14 20.10 5.71
C PRO A 239 -7.12 21.35 6.60
N ALA A 240 -7.94 21.40 7.67
CA ALA A 240 -7.93 22.51 8.63
C ALA A 240 -6.85 22.38 9.72
N ASP A 241 -6.14 21.26 9.81
CA ASP A 241 -5.06 21.04 10.79
C ASP A 241 -3.71 21.49 10.20
N PRO A 242 -2.85 22.19 10.95
CA PRO A 242 -1.51 22.59 10.47
C PRO A 242 -0.60 21.45 10.03
N ARG A 243 -0.92 20.21 10.42
CA ARG A 243 -0.20 18.99 10.04
C ARG A 243 -0.71 18.34 8.77
N TYR A 244 -1.73 18.90 8.12
CA TYR A 244 -2.29 18.35 6.90
C TYR A 244 -1.21 17.97 5.88
N TYR A 245 -1.38 16.79 5.27
CA TYR A 245 -0.52 16.32 4.20
C TYR A 245 -1.39 15.92 3.00
N PRO A 246 -1.20 16.52 1.82
CA PRO A 246 -2.06 16.24 0.66
C PRO A 246 -1.83 14.83 0.11
N GLY A 247 -2.90 14.23 -0.41
CA GLY A 247 -2.86 12.91 -1.04
C GLY A 247 -2.98 11.73 -0.08
N ILE A 248 -3.26 11.95 1.21
CA ILE A 248 -3.50 10.84 2.15
C ILE A 248 -4.76 10.07 1.74
N ILE A 249 -4.62 8.76 1.61
CA ILE A 249 -5.70 7.80 1.29
C ILE A 249 -6.15 6.99 2.51
N GLY A 250 -5.53 7.20 3.65
CA GLY A 250 -5.90 6.60 4.92
C GLY A 250 -4.76 6.62 5.94
N GLY A 251 -5.07 6.30 7.18
CA GLY A 251 -4.09 6.20 8.25
C GLY A 251 -4.71 6.09 9.63
N LYS A 252 -3.96 5.55 10.56
CA LYS A 252 -4.43 5.31 11.93
C LYS A 252 -3.41 5.73 12.97
N THR A 253 -3.88 6.44 13.99
CA THR A 253 -3.11 6.76 15.21
C THR A 253 -3.27 5.67 16.26
N GLY A 254 -2.26 5.50 17.09
CA GLY A 254 -2.35 4.69 18.29
C GLY A 254 -1.54 5.27 19.45
N TYR A 255 -2.00 5.01 20.66
CA TYR A 255 -1.28 5.35 21.89
C TYR A 255 -1.69 4.42 23.03
N THR A 256 -0.73 3.90 23.72
CA THR A 256 -0.82 3.39 25.10
C THR A 256 0.47 3.74 25.83
N SER A 257 0.48 3.68 27.16
CA SER A 257 1.71 3.93 27.92
C SER A 257 2.87 3.00 27.55
N LYS A 258 2.56 1.74 27.18
CA LYS A 258 3.57 0.76 26.72
C LYS A 258 4.00 0.98 25.27
N ALA A 259 3.05 1.29 24.40
CA ALA A 259 3.33 1.48 22.97
C ALA A 259 4.04 2.82 22.67
N GLY A 260 3.82 3.86 23.48
CA GLY A 260 4.10 5.23 23.03
C GLY A 260 3.15 5.64 21.91
N ASN A 261 3.49 6.66 21.15
CA ASN A 261 2.71 7.02 19.97
C ASN A 261 3.09 6.13 18.78
N THR A 262 2.07 5.66 18.06
CA THR A 262 2.18 4.91 16.82
C THR A 262 1.35 5.59 15.73
N LEU A 263 1.82 5.53 14.49
CA LEU A 263 1.15 6.15 13.35
C LEU A 263 1.39 5.34 12.08
N VAL A 264 0.32 5.07 11.35
CA VAL A 264 0.35 4.57 9.98
C VAL A 264 -0.25 5.63 9.09
N THR A 265 0.38 5.91 7.98
CA THR A 265 -0.12 6.86 6.97
C THR A 265 0.15 6.33 5.58
N ALA A 266 -0.90 6.21 4.79
CA ALA A 266 -0.83 5.87 3.37
C ALA A 266 -1.14 7.11 2.52
N VAL A 267 -0.29 7.40 1.54
CA VAL A 267 -0.41 8.54 0.64
C VAL A 267 -0.33 8.05 -0.80
N GLU A 268 -1.19 8.59 -1.66
CA GLU A 268 -1.09 8.37 -3.10
C GLU A 268 -1.01 9.71 -3.82
N LYS A 269 0.06 9.91 -4.57
CA LYS A 269 0.33 11.15 -5.29
C LYS A 269 1.06 10.85 -6.59
N ASP A 270 0.60 11.41 -7.70
CA ASP A 270 1.19 11.28 -9.04
C ASP A 270 1.44 9.81 -9.45
N GLY A 271 0.48 8.91 -9.07
CA GLY A 271 0.55 7.48 -9.34
C GLY A 271 1.52 6.70 -8.44
N VAL A 272 2.12 7.35 -7.44
CA VAL A 272 3.01 6.71 -6.46
C VAL A 272 2.29 6.57 -5.13
N ARG A 273 2.25 5.35 -4.60
CA ARG A 273 1.70 5.07 -3.27
C ARG A 273 2.82 4.82 -2.27
N MET A 274 2.81 5.57 -1.19
CA MET A 274 3.73 5.45 -0.07
C MET A 274 3.00 5.02 1.19
N ILE A 275 3.60 4.12 1.97
CA ILE A 275 3.15 3.79 3.31
C ILE A 275 4.28 4.08 4.30
N ALA A 276 4.01 4.98 5.24
CA ALA A 276 4.87 5.28 6.37
C ALA A 276 4.28 4.67 7.65
N VAL A 277 5.09 3.91 8.38
CA VAL A 277 4.75 3.38 9.70
C VAL A 277 5.77 3.89 10.71
N VAL A 278 5.27 4.47 11.81
CA VAL A 278 6.07 4.99 12.92
C VAL A 278 5.60 4.35 14.21
N MET A 279 6.52 3.77 14.99
CA MET A 279 6.21 3.06 16.22
C MET A 279 7.10 3.53 17.38
N LYS A 280 6.51 3.57 18.58
CA LYS A 280 7.23 3.98 19.81
C LYS A 280 7.83 5.38 19.72
N ALA A 281 7.07 6.34 19.20
CA ALA A 281 7.46 7.74 19.15
C ALA A 281 7.10 8.48 20.46
N SER A 282 7.94 9.46 20.84
CA SER A 282 7.72 10.37 21.97
C SER A 282 7.12 11.69 21.47
N GLN A 283 5.87 11.66 20.96
CA GLN A 283 5.14 12.82 20.40
C GLN A 283 5.67 13.35 19.05
N THR A 284 6.62 12.67 18.43
CA THR A 284 7.22 13.05 17.13
C THR A 284 6.56 12.37 15.94
N GLN A 285 5.56 11.51 16.15
CA GLN A 285 4.99 10.64 15.13
C GLN A 285 4.57 11.38 13.84
N TYR A 286 4.07 12.62 13.96
CA TYR A 286 3.66 13.40 12.79
C TYR A 286 4.85 14.03 12.05
N GLN A 287 5.86 14.53 12.80
CA GLN A 287 7.08 15.06 12.21
C GLN A 287 7.88 13.94 11.52
N ASP A 288 8.02 12.80 12.20
CA ASP A 288 8.70 11.62 11.67
C ASP A 288 8.02 11.12 10.38
N THR A 289 6.68 11.02 10.40
CA THR A 289 5.89 10.59 9.23
C THR A 289 6.02 11.58 8.07
N LYS A 290 5.94 12.88 8.34
CA LYS A 290 6.10 13.91 7.29
C LYS A 290 7.48 13.83 6.66
N ALA A 291 8.54 13.73 7.48
CA ALA A 291 9.92 13.65 7.00
C ALA A 291 10.14 12.40 6.12
N LEU A 292 9.57 11.25 6.52
CA LEU A 292 9.60 10.02 5.71
C LEU A 292 8.90 10.20 4.36
N LEU A 293 7.68 10.75 4.36
CA LEU A 293 6.91 10.94 3.12
C LEU A 293 7.58 11.95 2.18
N ASP A 294 8.06 13.08 2.72
CA ASP A 294 8.79 14.07 1.91
C ASP A 294 10.05 13.47 1.29
N TYR A 295 10.82 12.70 2.07
CA TYR A 295 11.99 11.96 1.58
C TYR A 295 11.61 10.97 0.47
N GLY A 296 10.56 10.17 0.66
CA GLY A 296 10.14 9.17 -0.31
C GLY A 296 9.73 9.79 -1.65
N PHE A 297 8.89 10.83 -1.62
CA PHE A 297 8.48 11.52 -2.85
C PHE A 297 9.64 12.26 -3.51
N ALA A 298 10.55 12.88 -2.75
CA ALA A 298 11.76 13.49 -3.30
C ALA A 298 12.67 12.46 -3.98
N THR A 299 12.90 11.30 -3.35
CA THR A 299 13.68 10.19 -3.91
C THR A 299 13.09 9.68 -5.22
N VAL A 300 11.76 9.51 -5.29
CA VAL A 300 11.10 9.08 -6.54
C VAL A 300 11.24 10.15 -7.62
N GLU A 301 11.11 11.42 -7.28
CA GLU A 301 11.27 12.51 -8.25
C GLU A 301 12.71 12.63 -8.76
N GLU A 302 13.71 12.49 -7.89
CA GLU A 302 15.13 12.42 -8.28
C GLU A 302 15.39 11.26 -9.24
N ASN A 303 14.86 10.07 -8.93
CA ASN A 303 15.00 8.89 -9.79
C ASN A 303 14.34 9.09 -11.16
N ARG A 304 13.27 9.90 -11.25
CA ARG A 304 12.65 10.29 -12.53
C ARG A 304 13.49 11.28 -13.33
N GLN A 305 14.25 12.15 -12.66
CA GLN A 305 15.04 13.22 -13.29
C GLN A 305 16.47 12.81 -13.59
N THR A 306 17.00 11.79 -12.89
CA THR A 306 18.38 11.33 -13.09
C THR A 306 18.39 10.26 -14.18
N PRO A 307 18.98 10.56 -15.39
CA PRO A 307 19.22 9.51 -16.37
C PRO A 307 20.09 8.42 -15.73
N ALA A 308 19.83 7.15 -16.04
CA ALA A 308 20.71 6.07 -15.60
C ALA A 308 22.16 6.41 -16.01
N PRO A 309 23.16 6.09 -15.16
CA PRO A 309 24.54 6.29 -15.50
C PRO A 309 24.82 5.60 -16.84
N ALA A 310 25.36 6.36 -17.80
CA ALA A 310 25.77 5.80 -19.10
C ALA A 310 26.70 4.60 -18.83
N PRO A 311 26.58 3.51 -19.61
CA PRO A 311 27.46 2.37 -19.48
C PRO A 311 28.91 2.86 -19.55
N GLN A 312 29.73 2.56 -18.56
CA GLN A 312 31.17 2.78 -18.65
C GLN A 312 31.68 1.88 -19.77
N GLU A 313 32.08 2.48 -20.89
CA GLU A 313 32.86 1.77 -21.90
C GLU A 313 34.11 1.23 -21.22
N ASN A 314 34.14 -0.09 -21.03
CA ASN A 314 35.39 -0.78 -20.70
C ASN A 314 36.31 -0.62 -21.90
N VAL A 315 37.21 0.37 -21.85
CA VAL A 315 38.35 0.44 -22.75
C VAL A 315 39.25 -0.73 -22.39
N SER A 316 38.98 -1.88 -23.02
CA SER A 316 39.90 -3.03 -23.02
C SER A 316 41.11 -2.64 -23.84
N ALA A 317 42.20 -2.36 -23.14
CA ALA A 317 43.52 -2.23 -23.81
C ALA A 317 43.85 -3.59 -24.46
N ASN A 318 43.76 -3.57 -25.80
CA ASN A 318 44.13 -4.70 -26.66
C ASN A 318 45.68 -4.82 -26.69
N THR A 319 46.22 -5.73 -25.88
CA THR A 319 47.56 -6.28 -26.11
C THR A 319 47.41 -7.70 -26.65
N GLY A 320 47.66 -7.84 -27.95
CA GLY A 320 47.56 -9.10 -28.63
C GLY A 320 48.50 -10.17 -28.09
N ASN A 321 48.03 -11.39 -28.08
CA ASN A 321 48.84 -12.56 -28.44
C ASN A 321 47.95 -13.70 -29.00
N ASN A 322 48.28 -14.09 -30.21
CA ASN A 322 47.75 -15.24 -30.94
C ASN A 322 48.16 -16.55 -30.25
N THR A 323 47.19 -17.43 -30.00
CA THR A 323 47.43 -18.88 -30.19
C THR A 323 46.09 -19.63 -30.34
N SER A 324 45.97 -20.30 -31.45
CA SER A 324 44.89 -21.19 -31.87
C SER A 324 44.80 -22.41 -30.95
N THR A 325 43.60 -22.82 -30.52
CA THR A 325 43.23 -24.21 -30.40
C THR A 325 41.72 -24.43 -30.50
N THR A 326 41.36 -25.30 -31.40
CA THR A 326 40.06 -25.86 -31.73
C THR A 326 39.41 -26.56 -30.51
N GLY A 327 38.08 -26.34 -30.31
CA GLY A 327 37.31 -27.16 -29.36
C GLY A 327 35.85 -26.74 -29.25
N ASN A 328 35.01 -27.45 -29.97
CA ASN A 328 33.54 -27.71 -29.81
C ASN A 328 32.67 -26.69 -29.08
N SER A 329 31.89 -26.00 -29.89
CA SER A 329 30.74 -25.18 -29.48
C SER A 329 29.55 -26.07 -29.09
N ALA A 330 29.22 -26.12 -27.81
CA ALA A 330 27.86 -26.43 -27.37
C ALA A 330 27.05 -25.12 -27.34
N LYS A 331 26.11 -24.97 -28.26
CA LYS A 331 25.11 -23.90 -28.24
C LYS A 331 24.23 -24.02 -26.99
N ALA A 332 24.48 -23.18 -25.99
CA ALA A 332 23.48 -22.89 -24.97
C ALA A 332 22.42 -21.97 -25.60
N GLY A 333 21.24 -22.51 -25.86
CA GLY A 333 20.10 -21.74 -26.32
C GLY A 333 19.69 -20.75 -25.25
N VAL A 334 19.75 -19.46 -25.57
CA VAL A 334 19.26 -18.39 -24.73
C VAL A 334 17.72 -18.44 -24.77
N VAL A 335 17.13 -18.81 -23.63
CA VAL A 335 15.68 -18.90 -23.45
C VAL A 335 15.18 -17.53 -23.01
N GLY A 336 14.32 -16.91 -23.81
CA GLY A 336 13.67 -15.64 -23.49
C GLY A 336 12.88 -15.67 -22.17
N PRO A 337 12.48 -14.51 -21.62
CA PRO A 337 11.76 -14.45 -20.37
C PRO A 337 10.44 -15.22 -20.47
N GLY A 338 10.31 -16.36 -19.86
CA GLY A 338 9.12 -17.23 -19.90
C GLY A 338 9.36 -18.70 -20.22
N ALA A 339 10.58 -19.07 -20.66
CA ALA A 339 10.87 -20.44 -21.10
C ALA A 339 11.30 -21.41 -19.98
N ASN A 340 11.06 -21.09 -18.71
CA ASN A 340 11.29 -22.03 -17.60
C ASN A 340 10.24 -21.88 -16.49
N MET A 341 9.05 -22.44 -16.72
CA MET A 341 8.11 -22.75 -15.65
C MET A 341 8.11 -24.26 -15.37
N THR A 342 9.09 -24.74 -14.65
CA THR A 342 8.95 -25.98 -13.90
C THR A 342 8.34 -25.66 -12.54
N LYS A 343 7.18 -26.26 -12.31
CA LYS A 343 6.38 -26.26 -11.09
C LYS A 343 7.21 -26.36 -9.81
N LYS A 344 7.19 -25.31 -8.99
CA LYS A 344 7.32 -25.46 -7.52
C LYS A 344 6.77 -24.22 -6.81
N GLY A 345 5.76 -24.40 -5.96
CA GLY A 345 5.28 -23.40 -5.01
C GLY A 345 3.99 -22.71 -5.47
N GLN A 346 2.87 -23.34 -5.20
CA GLN A 346 1.55 -22.74 -5.39
C GLN A 346 1.30 -21.69 -4.31
N GLN A 347 1.41 -20.42 -4.69
CA GLN A 347 0.85 -19.32 -3.92
C GLN A 347 -0.58 -19.11 -4.43
N LYS A 348 -1.55 -19.05 -3.51
CA LYS A 348 -2.96 -18.80 -3.86
C LYS A 348 -3.07 -17.41 -4.46
N ASN A 349 -3.41 -17.34 -5.74
CA ASN A 349 -3.68 -16.07 -6.41
C ASN A 349 -5.03 -15.53 -5.95
N ALA A 350 -5.05 -14.30 -5.45
CA ALA A 350 -6.28 -13.55 -5.26
C ALA A 350 -6.73 -13.01 -6.63
N GLY A 351 -7.99 -13.25 -7.00
CA GLY A 351 -8.54 -12.71 -8.22
C GLY A 351 -8.74 -11.19 -8.12
N PRO A 352 -8.78 -10.49 -9.25
CA PRO A 352 -8.93 -9.06 -9.25
C PRO A 352 -10.37 -8.64 -8.90
N GLY A 353 -10.55 -8.12 -7.74
CA GLY A 353 -11.50 -7.10 -7.36
C GLY A 353 -12.99 -7.40 -7.37
N GLU A 354 -13.47 -8.55 -6.85
CA GLU A 354 -14.86 -8.68 -6.40
C GLU A 354 -14.95 -9.53 -5.13
N ASN A 355 -15.64 -8.99 -4.11
CA ASN A 355 -15.99 -9.71 -2.91
C ASN A 355 -17.08 -10.73 -3.21
N LEU A 356 -16.82 -12.02 -2.94
CA LEU A 356 -17.82 -13.08 -3.00
C LEU A 356 -18.57 -13.18 -1.66
N PRO A 357 -19.90 -13.35 -1.68
CA PRO A 357 -20.63 -13.77 -0.48
C PRO A 357 -20.33 -15.22 -0.18
N SER A 358 -19.89 -15.51 1.04
CA SER A 358 -19.75 -16.88 1.54
C SER A 358 -21.10 -17.41 2.01
N GLU A 359 -21.73 -18.30 1.26
CA GLU A 359 -22.71 -19.23 1.83
C GLU A 359 -22.14 -20.65 1.81
N SER A 360 -21.72 -21.09 2.98
CA SER A 360 -21.46 -22.50 3.26
C SER A 360 -22.76 -23.18 3.71
N ARG A 361 -23.43 -23.90 2.82
CA ARG A 361 -24.40 -24.92 3.19
C ARG A 361 -23.83 -26.30 2.90
N LYS A 362 -23.86 -27.12 3.95
CA LYS A 362 -23.52 -28.53 3.96
C LYS A 362 -24.48 -29.30 3.05
N PRO A 363 -24.03 -30.25 2.19
CA PRO A 363 -24.93 -31.04 1.36
C PRO A 363 -25.56 -32.17 2.19
N GLU A 364 -26.89 -32.23 2.19
CA GLU A 364 -27.65 -33.44 2.47
C GLU A 364 -27.74 -34.26 1.18
N GLN A 365 -27.63 -35.60 1.29
CA GLN A 365 -27.72 -36.53 0.19
C GLN A 365 -29.17 -36.61 -0.35
N PRO A 366 -29.38 -36.67 -1.68
CA PRO A 366 -30.68 -36.97 -2.23
C PRO A 366 -30.87 -38.46 -2.50
N GLU A 367 -32.02 -38.92 -2.12
CA GLU A 367 -32.56 -40.21 -2.53
C GLU A 367 -32.88 -40.26 -4.05
N ASN A 368 -32.72 -41.43 -4.58
CA ASN A 368 -32.82 -41.85 -5.97
C ASN A 368 -34.24 -41.71 -6.51
N GLN A 369 -34.46 -40.92 -7.60
CA GLN A 369 -35.57 -41.20 -8.54
C GLN A 369 -35.14 -40.91 -9.96
N GLN A 370 -35.31 -41.94 -10.82
CA GLN A 370 -35.04 -41.92 -12.24
C GLN A 370 -35.99 -40.96 -12.99
N GLY A 371 -35.43 -40.04 -13.74
CA GLY A 371 -36.09 -39.23 -14.76
C GLY A 371 -35.05 -38.61 -15.66
N SER A 372 -35.16 -38.80 -16.98
CA SER A 372 -34.23 -38.39 -18.03
C SER A 372 -33.78 -36.92 -17.94
N PRO A 373 -32.52 -36.59 -18.29
CA PRO A 373 -31.97 -35.28 -18.03
C PRO A 373 -32.33 -34.28 -19.15
N GLN A 374 -33.14 -33.30 -18.81
CA GLN A 374 -33.02 -31.98 -19.45
C GLN A 374 -31.97 -31.18 -18.70
N THR A 375 -30.81 -31.00 -19.32
CA THR A 375 -29.73 -30.15 -18.83
C THR A 375 -30.22 -28.70 -18.83
N VAL A 376 -30.70 -28.22 -17.70
CA VAL A 376 -30.79 -26.79 -17.44
C VAL A 376 -29.36 -26.36 -17.07
N VAL A 377 -28.66 -25.75 -18.03
CA VAL A 377 -27.41 -25.06 -17.77
C VAL A 377 -27.79 -23.80 -16.96
N GLU A 378 -27.62 -23.82 -15.65
CA GLU A 378 -27.61 -22.58 -14.86
C GLU A 378 -26.55 -21.68 -15.48
N SER A 379 -26.95 -20.57 -16.09
CA SER A 379 -26.01 -19.59 -16.62
C SER A 379 -25.33 -18.88 -15.43
N GLU A 380 -24.02 -19.11 -15.29
CA GLU A 380 -23.22 -18.37 -14.33
C GLU A 380 -23.41 -16.85 -14.54
N SER A 381 -23.52 -16.09 -13.46
CA SER A 381 -23.68 -14.64 -13.54
C SER A 381 -22.45 -13.99 -14.18
N ALA A 382 -22.63 -12.85 -14.88
CA ALA A 382 -21.51 -12.10 -15.43
C ALA A 382 -20.60 -11.58 -14.31
N GLY A 383 -19.28 -11.72 -14.48
CA GLY A 383 -18.29 -11.29 -13.48
C GLY A 383 -17.14 -12.27 -13.29
N TRP A 384 -16.38 -12.05 -12.24
CA TRP A 384 -15.29 -12.92 -11.84
C TRP A 384 -15.77 -14.15 -11.09
N HIS A 385 -15.19 -15.30 -11.42
CA HIS A 385 -15.45 -16.58 -10.79
C HIS A 385 -14.15 -17.30 -10.48
N GLN A 386 -14.18 -18.18 -9.46
CA GLN A 386 -13.03 -18.99 -9.07
C GLN A 386 -13.40 -20.48 -9.06
N SER A 387 -12.55 -21.30 -9.64
CA SER A 387 -12.65 -22.76 -9.58
C SER A 387 -11.33 -23.34 -9.10
N GLY A 388 -11.30 -23.80 -7.85
CA GLY A 388 -10.07 -24.19 -7.19
C GLY A 388 -9.13 -23.00 -7.01
N GLN A 389 -7.95 -23.07 -7.65
CA GLN A 389 -6.97 -21.97 -7.64
C GLN A 389 -7.02 -21.09 -8.89
N ASN A 390 -7.91 -21.40 -9.83
CA ASN A 390 -7.98 -20.74 -11.12
C ASN A 390 -9.10 -19.71 -11.15
N TRP A 391 -8.82 -18.51 -11.66
CA TRP A 391 -9.78 -17.46 -11.90
C TRP A 391 -10.23 -17.47 -13.35
N TYR A 392 -11.53 -17.18 -13.59
CA TYR A 392 -12.11 -17.02 -14.92
C TYR A 392 -13.17 -15.91 -14.90
N TYR A 393 -13.54 -15.44 -16.07
CA TYR A 393 -14.49 -14.34 -16.21
C TYR A 393 -15.64 -14.72 -17.12
N ILE A 394 -16.86 -14.48 -16.65
CA ILE A 394 -18.09 -14.62 -17.45
C ILE A 394 -18.47 -13.24 -17.97
N LYS A 395 -18.53 -13.10 -19.27
CA LYS A 395 -18.93 -11.86 -19.95
C LYS A 395 -20.41 -11.59 -19.77
N GLN A 396 -20.83 -10.31 -19.94
CA GLN A 396 -22.24 -10.00 -20.07
C GLN A 396 -22.80 -10.81 -21.26
N GLY A 397 -23.80 -11.64 -20.99
CA GLY A 397 -24.35 -12.62 -21.97
C GLY A 397 -24.01 -14.07 -21.63
N GLY A 398 -23.35 -14.33 -20.48
CA GLY A 398 -23.15 -15.67 -19.93
C GLY A 398 -22.02 -16.48 -20.59
N GLN A 399 -21.22 -15.88 -21.48
CA GLN A 399 -20.10 -16.56 -22.13
C GLN A 399 -18.81 -16.36 -21.31
N ARG A 400 -18.08 -17.46 -21.09
CA ARG A 400 -16.75 -17.43 -20.49
C ARG A 400 -15.73 -16.79 -21.44
N ALA A 401 -14.88 -15.91 -20.92
CA ALA A 401 -13.75 -15.39 -21.66
C ALA A 401 -12.74 -16.51 -21.93
N MET A 402 -12.31 -16.72 -23.19
CA MET A 402 -11.41 -17.81 -23.57
C MET A 402 -10.53 -17.39 -24.75
N GLY A 403 -9.22 -17.57 -24.61
CA GLY A 403 -8.23 -17.25 -25.66
C GLY A 403 -8.21 -15.79 -26.06
N GLU A 404 -8.56 -14.88 -25.15
CA GLU A 404 -8.75 -13.47 -25.48
C GLU A 404 -8.22 -12.53 -24.38
N MET A 405 -7.91 -11.31 -24.80
CA MET A 405 -7.62 -10.18 -23.91
C MET A 405 -8.91 -9.41 -23.63
N LEU A 406 -9.19 -9.12 -22.38
CA LEU A 406 -10.33 -8.30 -21.97
C LEU A 406 -9.89 -7.10 -21.14
N ASN A 407 -10.47 -5.94 -21.43
CA ASN A 407 -10.41 -4.80 -20.52
C ASN A 407 -11.56 -4.88 -19.52
N ILE A 408 -11.22 -5.06 -18.26
CA ILE A 408 -12.18 -5.15 -17.16
C ILE A 408 -11.89 -4.00 -16.19
N LYS A 409 -12.82 -3.06 -16.09
CA LYS A 409 -12.71 -1.87 -15.20
C LYS A 409 -11.39 -1.07 -15.39
N GLY A 410 -10.90 -0.98 -16.64
CA GLY A 410 -9.70 -0.21 -16.98
C GLY A 410 -8.38 -0.98 -16.94
N ALA A 411 -8.35 -2.22 -16.46
CA ALA A 411 -7.19 -3.10 -16.51
C ALA A 411 -7.36 -4.19 -17.57
N ASN A 412 -6.27 -4.59 -18.23
CA ASN A 412 -6.28 -5.64 -19.24
C ASN A 412 -5.91 -6.99 -18.63
N TYR A 413 -6.69 -8.02 -18.92
CA TYR A 413 -6.50 -9.39 -18.48
C TYR A 413 -6.49 -10.32 -19.68
N TYR A 414 -5.70 -11.39 -19.62
CA TYR A 414 -5.73 -12.44 -20.63
C TYR A 414 -6.29 -13.73 -20.04
N PHE A 415 -7.19 -14.37 -20.80
CA PHE A 415 -7.73 -15.67 -20.47
C PHE A 415 -7.24 -16.68 -21.50
N ASP A 416 -6.66 -17.79 -21.05
CA ASP A 416 -6.13 -18.84 -21.91
C ASP A 416 -7.24 -19.58 -22.68
N GLY A 417 -6.86 -20.56 -23.53
CA GLY A 417 -7.83 -21.35 -24.32
C GLY A 417 -8.79 -22.21 -23.47
N ASN A 418 -8.52 -22.37 -22.17
CA ASN A 418 -9.40 -23.02 -21.20
C ASN A 418 -10.26 -22.01 -20.42
N GLY A 419 -10.10 -20.71 -20.73
CA GLY A 419 -10.75 -19.61 -20.05
C GLY A 419 -10.20 -19.32 -18.66
N ILE A 420 -8.97 -19.72 -18.37
CA ILE A 420 -8.31 -19.43 -17.08
C ILE A 420 -7.52 -18.14 -17.22
N MET A 421 -7.63 -17.26 -16.23
CA MET A 421 -6.86 -16.02 -16.16
C MET A 421 -5.36 -16.32 -16.09
N ALA A 422 -4.60 -15.76 -17.03
CA ALA A 422 -3.15 -15.91 -17.08
C ALA A 422 -2.45 -14.98 -16.11
N THR A 423 -1.27 -15.40 -15.62
CA THR A 423 -0.34 -14.60 -14.82
C THR A 423 1.10 -14.85 -15.27
N GLY A 424 2.00 -13.90 -15.01
CA GLY A 424 3.40 -13.99 -15.43
C GLY A 424 3.60 -13.59 -16.88
N TRP A 425 4.70 -14.05 -17.48
CA TRP A 425 5.02 -13.76 -18.87
C TRP A 425 4.09 -14.49 -19.84
N LEU A 426 3.57 -13.75 -20.81
CA LEU A 426 2.71 -14.22 -21.90
C LEU A 426 3.33 -13.81 -23.23
N GLN A 427 3.47 -14.75 -24.16
CA GLN A 427 3.84 -14.44 -25.53
C GLN A 427 2.63 -14.62 -26.44
N ASP A 428 2.34 -13.62 -27.27
CA ASP A 428 1.29 -13.70 -28.27
C ASP A 428 1.76 -14.44 -29.55
N PRO A 429 0.84 -14.80 -30.46
CA PRO A 429 1.20 -15.49 -31.72
C PRO A 429 2.15 -14.69 -32.64
N ASN A 430 2.27 -13.37 -32.44
CA ASN A 430 3.19 -12.52 -33.21
C ASN A 430 4.61 -12.49 -32.60
N GLY A 431 4.80 -13.13 -31.42
CA GLY A 431 6.08 -13.17 -30.71
C GLY A 431 6.29 -12.00 -29.74
N ASP A 432 5.28 -11.14 -29.54
CA ASP A 432 5.31 -10.06 -28.57
C ASP A 432 5.12 -10.58 -27.15
N TRP A 433 5.90 -10.04 -26.22
CA TRP A 433 5.84 -10.42 -24.81
C TRP A 433 5.09 -9.41 -23.97
N TYR A 434 4.24 -9.91 -23.07
CA TYR A 434 3.47 -9.17 -22.08
C TYR A 434 3.74 -9.73 -20.70
N TYR A 435 3.49 -8.97 -19.66
CA TYR A 435 3.54 -9.46 -18.29
C TYR A 435 2.24 -9.16 -17.55
N LEU A 436 1.65 -10.22 -16.99
CA LEU A 436 0.45 -10.15 -16.18
C LEU A 436 0.85 -10.36 -14.71
N ARG A 437 0.45 -9.47 -13.82
CA ARG A 437 0.72 -9.59 -12.38
C ARG A 437 0.07 -10.84 -11.80
N ASP A 438 0.39 -11.19 -10.57
CA ASP A 438 -0.28 -12.29 -9.86
C ASP A 438 -1.78 -12.04 -9.70
N SER A 439 -2.22 -10.79 -9.70
CA SER A 439 -3.61 -10.35 -9.79
C SER A 439 -4.23 -10.50 -11.19
N GLY A 440 -3.46 -10.90 -12.19
CA GLY A 440 -3.88 -11.10 -13.58
C GLY A 440 -3.87 -9.85 -14.45
N ASP A 441 -3.78 -8.64 -13.89
CA ASP A 441 -3.75 -7.41 -14.66
C ASP A 441 -2.40 -7.19 -15.36
N MET A 442 -2.47 -6.72 -16.61
CA MET A 442 -1.31 -6.49 -17.46
C MET A 442 -0.55 -5.23 -17.03
N ILE A 443 0.78 -5.32 -16.98
CA ILE A 443 1.62 -4.13 -16.84
C ILE A 443 1.65 -3.35 -18.15
N ILE A 444 1.41 -2.05 -18.07
CA ILE A 444 1.51 -1.10 -19.20
C ILE A 444 2.35 0.11 -18.77
N SER A 445 3.09 0.71 -19.72
CA SER A 445 3.86 1.96 -19.52
C SER A 445 4.77 1.92 -18.28
N GLY A 446 5.50 0.84 -18.05
CA GLY A 446 6.30 0.74 -16.85
C GLY A 446 7.39 -0.33 -16.85
N TRP A 447 8.27 -0.21 -15.88
CA TRP A 447 9.35 -1.16 -15.64
C TRP A 447 8.87 -2.35 -14.81
N LEU A 448 9.33 -3.53 -15.20
CA LEU A 448 9.19 -4.80 -14.47
C LEU A 448 10.57 -5.28 -14.02
N SER A 449 10.76 -5.49 -12.73
CA SER A 449 11.89 -6.25 -12.21
C SER A 449 11.54 -7.73 -12.13
N TYR A 450 12.26 -8.57 -12.87
CA TYR A 450 12.03 -10.01 -12.89
C TYR A 450 13.37 -10.75 -12.92
N LYS A 451 13.62 -11.62 -11.95
CA LYS A 451 14.86 -12.40 -11.79
C LYS A 451 16.14 -11.55 -11.86
N ASN A 452 16.16 -10.43 -11.15
CA ASN A 452 17.27 -9.46 -11.12
C ASN A 452 17.59 -8.78 -12.47
N GLN A 453 16.64 -8.77 -13.39
CA GLN A 453 16.71 -8.05 -14.67
C GLN A 453 15.53 -7.10 -14.78
N TRP A 454 15.70 -5.99 -15.49
CA TRP A 454 14.66 -5.02 -15.72
C TRP A 454 14.18 -5.04 -17.16
N TYR A 455 12.86 -5.02 -17.33
CA TYR A 455 12.16 -5.02 -18.63
C TYR A 455 11.19 -3.86 -18.66
N TYR A 456 10.99 -3.22 -19.81
CA TYR A 456 10.01 -2.16 -19.97
C TYR A 456 8.81 -2.64 -20.79
N LEU A 457 7.61 -2.52 -20.23
CA LEU A 457 6.34 -2.77 -20.92
C LEU A 457 5.83 -1.45 -21.49
N GLY A 458 5.56 -1.39 -22.78
CA GLY A 458 5.07 -0.19 -23.50
C GLY A 458 3.64 0.18 -23.12
N GLN A 459 3.13 1.23 -23.74
CA GLN A 459 1.75 1.69 -23.51
C GLN A 459 0.70 0.66 -23.96
N ASP A 460 1.04 -0.19 -24.92
CA ASP A 460 0.25 -1.32 -25.40
C ASP A 460 0.48 -2.61 -24.61
N GLY A 461 1.31 -2.57 -23.56
CA GLY A 461 1.69 -3.71 -22.72
C GLY A 461 2.78 -4.60 -23.31
N LYS A 462 3.28 -4.33 -24.52
CA LYS A 462 4.35 -5.11 -25.12
C LYS A 462 5.70 -4.79 -24.50
N MET A 463 6.50 -5.83 -24.25
CA MET A 463 7.87 -5.68 -23.83
C MET A 463 8.71 -5.03 -24.94
N LEU A 464 9.33 -3.91 -24.66
CA LEU A 464 10.21 -3.21 -25.60
C LEU A 464 11.51 -3.98 -25.77
N LYS A 465 12.04 -3.99 -27.03
CA LYS A 465 13.29 -4.66 -27.42
C LYS A 465 14.07 -3.76 -28.37
N ASP A 466 15.40 -3.84 -28.30
CA ASP A 466 16.33 -3.13 -29.22
C ASP A 466 16.01 -1.65 -29.39
N THR A 467 15.52 -0.98 -28.35
CA THR A 467 15.05 0.40 -28.45
C THR A 467 15.39 1.20 -27.19
N VAL A 468 15.04 2.47 -27.23
CA VAL A 468 15.10 3.36 -26.06
C VAL A 468 13.69 3.53 -25.53
N THR A 469 13.52 3.33 -24.22
CA THR A 469 12.24 3.50 -23.53
C THR A 469 11.83 4.97 -23.48
N PRO A 470 10.55 5.31 -23.25
CA PRO A 470 10.08 6.70 -23.17
C PRO A 470 10.81 7.56 -22.13
N ASP A 471 11.32 6.94 -21.07
CA ASP A 471 12.13 7.55 -19.99
C ASP A 471 13.64 7.53 -20.28
N GLY A 472 14.07 7.14 -21.49
CA GLY A 472 15.42 7.33 -22.02
C GLY A 472 16.39 6.17 -21.80
N TYR A 473 15.96 5.04 -21.27
CA TYR A 473 16.80 3.86 -21.07
C TYR A 473 16.85 2.97 -22.30
N ARG A 474 17.98 2.30 -22.53
CA ARG A 474 18.10 1.33 -23.61
C ARG A 474 17.76 -0.08 -23.12
N VAL A 475 16.96 -0.80 -23.90
CA VAL A 475 16.74 -2.22 -23.74
C VAL A 475 17.33 -3.00 -24.91
N ASN A 476 17.94 -4.14 -24.65
CA ASN A 476 18.57 -4.98 -25.64
C ASN A 476 17.54 -5.86 -26.39
N HIS A 477 18.01 -6.76 -27.23
CA HIS A 477 17.15 -7.62 -28.04
C HIS A 477 16.34 -8.63 -27.22
N GLU A 478 16.76 -8.93 -25.99
CA GLU A 478 16.01 -9.76 -25.02
C GLU A 478 15.02 -8.95 -24.21
N GLY A 479 14.96 -7.62 -24.43
CA GLY A 479 14.14 -6.69 -23.67
C GLY A 479 14.72 -6.29 -22.32
N VAL A 480 15.94 -6.72 -22.01
CA VAL A 480 16.61 -6.40 -20.74
C VAL A 480 17.25 -5.03 -20.82
N TRP A 481 17.10 -4.25 -19.77
CA TRP A 481 17.84 -3.00 -19.60
C TRP A 481 19.35 -3.27 -19.63
N SER A 482 20.06 -2.50 -20.50
CA SER A 482 21.49 -2.67 -20.78
C SER A 482 22.25 -1.36 -20.61
#